data_c183d5d2b787f8554bd40f653d584b04
#
_entry.id   c183d5d2b787f8554bd40f653d584b04
#
_cell.length_a   1.000
_cell.length_b   1.000
_cell.length_c   1.000
_cell.angle_alpha   90.00
_cell.angle_beta   90.00
_cell.angle_gamma   90.00
#
_symmetry.space_group_name_H-M   'P 1'
#
loop_
_entity.id
_entity.type
_entity.pdbx_description
1 polymer ?
#
loop_
_entity_poly.entity_id
_entity_poly.type
_entity_poly.pdbx_seq_one_letter_code
_entity_poly.pdbx_strand_id
1 'polypeptide(L)'
;GWVDSIKSALRLDPDGILNGEIRDHDSAITAIKAAMTGHLMLTTIHANDPINILERLEMEGVQARMIADPQLFIGLLSQRLVQLICPHCRRPWHEVAT
;
A
#
# COMPACT_ATOMS: atom_id res chain seq x y z
N GLY A 1 6.75 16.92 -9.84
CA GLY A 1 6.61 16.24 -8.54
C GLY A 1 5.70 15.02 -8.59
N TRP A 2 5.54 14.38 -7.47
CA TRP A 2 4.73 13.15 -7.37
C TRP A 2 3.28 13.35 -7.82
N VAL A 3 2.66 14.45 -7.36
CA VAL A 3 1.27 14.80 -7.73
C VAL A 3 1.17 15.08 -9.22
N ASP A 4 2.12 15.81 -9.79
CA ASP A 4 2.15 16.11 -11.21
C ASP A 4 2.35 14.85 -12.04
N SER A 5 3.14 13.90 -11.56
CA SER A 5 3.37 12.62 -12.21
C SER A 5 2.06 11.83 -12.31
N ILE A 6 1.26 11.79 -11.25
CA ILE A 6 -0.04 11.12 -11.27
C ILE A 6 -0.99 11.81 -12.26
N LYS A 7 -1.06 13.14 -12.23
CA LYS A 7 -1.92 13.89 -13.14
C LYS A 7 -1.56 13.64 -14.60
N SER A 8 -0.26 13.58 -14.90
CA SER A 8 0.22 13.26 -16.24
C SER A 8 -0.16 11.84 -16.65
N ALA A 9 -0.02 10.88 -15.74
CA ALA A 9 -0.39 9.49 -15.99
C ALA A 9 -1.88 9.35 -16.28
N LEU A 10 -2.74 10.07 -15.54
CA LEU A 10 -4.19 10.03 -15.75
C LEU A 10 -4.60 10.54 -17.15
N ARG A 11 -3.85 11.46 -17.72
CA ARG A 11 -4.10 11.97 -19.07
C ARG A 11 -3.85 10.92 -20.14
N LEU A 12 -3.04 9.90 -19.85
CA LEU A 12 -2.75 8.82 -20.77
C LEU A 12 -3.79 7.71 -20.71
N ASP A 13 -4.79 7.84 -19.83
CA ASP A 13 -5.86 6.87 -19.62
C ASP A 13 -5.34 5.44 -19.40
N PRO A 14 -4.46 5.23 -18.42
CA PRO A 14 -3.89 3.90 -18.16
C PRO A 14 -4.87 2.99 -17.44
N ASP A 15 -4.71 1.68 -17.62
CA ASP A 15 -5.48 0.69 -16.86
C ASP A 15 -5.05 0.64 -15.39
N GLY A 16 -3.76 0.87 -15.12
CA GLY A 16 -3.22 0.88 -13.78
C GLY A 16 -2.07 1.86 -13.65
N ILE A 17 -1.87 2.36 -12.44
CA ILE A 17 -0.80 3.29 -12.12
C ILE A 17 0.01 2.71 -10.96
N LEU A 18 1.32 2.56 -11.18
CA LEU A 18 2.25 2.22 -10.12
C LEU A 18 3.05 3.47 -9.78
N ASN A 19 2.92 3.95 -8.57
CA ASN A 19 3.60 5.15 -8.15
C ASN A 19 4.44 4.90 -6.90
N GLY A 20 5.41 5.80 -6.64
CA GLY A 20 6.42 5.63 -5.60
C GLY A 20 5.86 5.39 -4.21
N GLU A 21 5.62 6.46 -3.48
CA GLU A 21 5.12 6.32 -2.10
C GLU A 21 4.25 7.51 -1.70
N ILE A 22 3.38 7.27 -0.72
CA ILE A 22 2.60 8.31 -0.07
C ILE A 22 3.44 8.87 1.09
N ARG A 23 3.72 10.17 1.05
CA ARG A 23 4.54 10.84 2.06
C ARG A 23 3.77 11.86 2.89
N ASP A 24 2.76 12.49 2.30
CA ASP A 24 2.06 13.61 2.89
C ASP A 24 0.59 13.62 2.51
N HIS A 25 -0.12 14.63 2.98
CA HIS A 25 -1.55 14.79 2.71
C HIS A 25 -1.84 14.89 1.20
N ASP A 26 -1.07 15.70 0.48
CA ASP A 26 -1.33 15.93 -0.94
C ASP A 26 -1.15 14.66 -1.77
N SER A 27 -0.10 13.89 -1.50
CA SER A 27 0.13 12.64 -2.20
C SER A 27 -0.95 11.60 -1.86
N ALA A 28 -1.39 11.53 -0.60
CA ALA A 28 -2.45 10.63 -0.18
C ALA A 28 -3.77 10.95 -0.88
N ILE A 29 -4.18 12.20 -0.87
CA ILE A 29 -5.44 12.61 -1.50
C ILE A 29 -5.40 12.44 -3.01
N THR A 30 -4.26 12.73 -3.65
CA THR A 30 -4.12 12.55 -5.09
C THR A 30 -4.23 11.07 -5.49
N ALA A 31 -3.62 10.18 -4.71
CA ALA A 31 -3.71 8.74 -4.94
C ALA A 31 -5.16 8.24 -4.81
N ILE A 32 -5.88 8.72 -3.79
CA ILE A 32 -7.28 8.36 -3.57
C ILE A 32 -8.14 8.84 -4.75
N LYS A 33 -7.94 10.07 -5.20
CA LYS A 33 -8.69 10.60 -6.35
C LYS A 33 -8.43 9.79 -7.62
N ALA A 34 -7.19 9.38 -7.85
CA ALA A 34 -6.85 8.54 -8.99
C ALA A 34 -7.58 7.20 -8.92
N ALA A 35 -7.62 6.59 -7.75
CA ALA A 35 -8.34 5.33 -7.54
C ALA A 35 -9.85 5.49 -7.74
N MET A 36 -10.41 6.62 -7.30
CA MET A 36 -11.85 6.90 -7.45
C MET A 36 -12.29 7.07 -8.89
N THR A 37 -11.37 7.39 -9.80
CA THR A 37 -11.68 7.55 -11.22
C THR A 37 -11.61 6.24 -12.01
N GLY A 38 -11.58 5.12 -11.30
CA GLY A 38 -11.62 3.79 -11.91
C GLY A 38 -10.28 3.20 -12.30
N HIS A 39 -9.18 3.84 -11.91
CA HIS A 39 -7.83 3.34 -12.19
C HIS A 39 -7.35 2.44 -11.05
N LEU A 40 -6.68 1.35 -11.40
CA LEU A 40 -5.98 0.56 -10.39
C LEU A 40 -4.74 1.33 -9.95
N MET A 41 -4.67 1.66 -8.67
CA MET A 41 -3.57 2.42 -8.10
C MET A 41 -2.77 1.55 -7.14
N LEU A 42 -1.48 1.40 -7.42
CA LEU A 42 -0.54 0.69 -6.57
C LEU A 42 0.47 1.69 -6.03
N THR A 43 0.62 1.75 -4.72
CA THR A 43 1.57 2.67 -4.09
C THR A 43 2.09 2.07 -2.79
N THR A 44 3.11 2.69 -2.22
CA THR A 44 3.68 2.27 -0.95
C THR A 44 3.49 3.34 0.11
N ILE A 45 3.56 2.94 1.35
CA ILE A 45 3.50 3.85 2.50
C ILE A 45 4.34 3.25 3.63
N HIS A 46 5.01 4.10 4.37
CA HIS A 46 5.80 3.64 5.53
C HIS A 46 4.89 3.34 6.70
N ALA A 47 4.80 2.06 7.07
CA ALA A 47 4.05 1.59 8.20
C ALA A 47 4.63 0.26 8.67
N ASN A 48 4.45 -0.07 9.95
CA ASN A 48 5.02 -1.27 10.53
C ASN A 48 4.27 -2.55 10.16
N ASP A 49 2.97 -2.44 9.88
CA ASP A 49 2.14 -3.57 9.49
C ASP A 49 0.90 -3.06 8.72
N PRO A 50 0.08 -3.98 8.16
CA PRO A 50 -1.08 -3.55 7.35
C PRO A 50 -2.11 -2.72 8.12
N ILE A 51 -2.28 -2.96 9.42
CA ILE A 51 -3.22 -2.19 10.23
C ILE A 51 -2.72 -0.77 10.40
N ASN A 52 -1.42 -0.59 10.62
CA ASN A 52 -0.81 0.73 10.74
C ASN A 52 -0.88 1.53 9.44
N ILE A 53 -1.03 0.87 8.29
CA ILE A 53 -1.27 1.56 7.02
C ILE A 53 -2.57 2.36 7.10
N LEU A 54 -3.61 1.77 7.66
CA LEU A 54 -4.91 2.43 7.80
C LEU A 54 -4.81 3.65 8.71
N GLU A 55 -4.13 3.51 9.84
CA GLU A 55 -3.92 4.62 10.77
C GLU A 55 -3.10 5.74 10.12
N ARG A 56 -2.06 5.37 9.37
CA ARG A 56 -1.22 6.35 8.69
C ARG A 56 -2.01 7.15 7.67
N LEU A 57 -2.88 6.50 6.91
CA LEU A 57 -3.74 7.18 5.93
C LEU A 57 -4.69 8.16 6.60
N GLU A 58 -5.27 7.79 7.76
CA GLU A 58 -6.11 8.71 8.51
C GLU A 58 -5.32 9.92 8.99
N MET A 59 -4.10 9.72 9.44
CA MET A 59 -3.21 10.82 9.87
C MET A 59 -2.89 11.78 8.72
N GLU A 60 -2.83 11.27 7.50
CA GLU A 60 -2.60 12.09 6.32
C GLU A 60 -3.88 12.72 5.75
N GLY A 61 -5.00 12.55 6.42
CA GLY A 61 -6.25 13.22 6.08
C GLY A 61 -7.24 12.42 5.26
N VAL A 62 -6.99 11.12 5.05
CA VAL A 62 -7.94 10.26 4.33
C VAL A 62 -9.09 9.91 5.28
N GLN A 63 -10.32 10.13 4.83
CA GLN A 63 -11.50 9.86 5.67
C GLN A 63 -11.69 8.36 5.89
N ALA A 64 -12.08 7.99 7.12
CA ALA A 64 -12.26 6.59 7.49
C ALA A 64 -13.27 5.86 6.60
N ARG A 65 -14.32 6.54 6.13
CA ARG A 65 -15.31 5.95 5.23
C ARG A 65 -14.72 5.55 3.89
N MET A 66 -13.70 6.28 3.42
CA MET A 66 -13.00 5.94 2.18
C MET A 66 -12.11 4.73 2.39
N ILE A 67 -11.43 4.65 3.53
CA ILE A 67 -10.59 3.52 3.87
C ILE A 67 -11.41 2.24 3.99
N ALA A 68 -12.62 2.34 4.50
CA ALA A 68 -13.51 1.20 4.68
C ALA A 68 -14.24 0.78 3.39
N ASP A 69 -14.13 1.54 2.31
CA ASP A 69 -14.80 1.22 1.05
C ASP A 69 -14.08 0.09 0.32
N PRO A 70 -14.71 -1.08 0.17
CA PRO A 70 -14.05 -2.22 -0.48
C PRO A 70 -13.83 -2.02 -1.98
N GLN A 71 -14.50 -1.07 -2.61
CA GLN A 71 -14.27 -0.75 -4.02
C GLN A 71 -13.05 0.15 -4.20
N LEU A 72 -12.69 0.91 -3.17
CA LEU A 72 -11.56 1.83 -3.22
C LEU A 72 -10.28 1.16 -2.73
N PHE A 73 -10.32 0.48 -1.58
CA PHE A 73 -9.18 -0.23 -1.00
C PHE A 73 -9.40 -1.73 -1.18
N ILE A 74 -8.72 -2.32 -2.16
CA ILE A 74 -8.88 -3.73 -2.49
C ILE A 74 -7.82 -4.62 -1.87
N GLY A 75 -6.76 -4.06 -1.34
CA GLY A 75 -5.75 -4.87 -0.69
C GLY A 75 -4.68 -4.05 0.00
N LEU A 76 -4.13 -4.63 1.06
CA LEU A 76 -3.00 -4.10 1.79
C LEU A 76 -1.95 -5.20 1.88
N LEU A 77 -0.71 -4.87 1.54
CA LEU A 77 0.39 -5.83 1.54
C LEU A 77 1.51 -5.32 2.44
N SER A 78 2.00 -6.19 3.31
CA SER A 78 3.16 -5.88 4.16
C SER A 78 4.23 -6.93 3.92
N GLN A 79 5.47 -6.48 3.83
CA GLN A 79 6.61 -7.37 3.60
C GLN A 79 7.69 -7.11 4.63
N ARG A 80 8.36 -8.19 5.05
CA ARG A 80 9.51 -8.12 5.93
C ARG A 80 10.58 -9.07 5.44
N LEU A 81 11.81 -8.72 5.70
CA LEU A 81 12.94 -9.62 5.46
C LEU A 81 13.15 -10.50 6.69
N VAL A 82 13.31 -11.77 6.45
CA VAL A 82 13.63 -12.72 7.50
C VAL A 82 14.88 -13.51 7.09
N GLN A 83 15.55 -14.06 8.07
CA GLN A 83 16.70 -14.92 7.80
C GLN A 83 16.21 -16.23 7.15
N LEU A 84 16.97 -16.70 6.17
CA LEU A 84 16.69 -17.99 5.57
C LEU A 84 17.07 -19.12 6.52
N ILE A 85 16.24 -20.14 6.53
CA ILE A 85 16.50 -21.34 7.30
C ILE A 85 17.62 -22.14 6.60
N CYS A 86 18.59 -22.61 7.37
CA CYS A 86 19.67 -23.44 6.82
C CYS A 86 19.10 -24.72 6.21
N PRO A 87 19.36 -25.01 4.93
CA PRO A 87 18.80 -26.21 4.29
C PRO A 87 19.37 -27.52 4.84
N HIS A 88 20.53 -27.47 5.52
CA HIS A 88 21.18 -28.67 6.04
C HIS A 88 20.75 -29.01 7.47
N CYS A 89 20.56 -28.01 8.34
CA CYS A 89 20.27 -28.26 9.75
C CYS A 89 18.85 -27.86 10.15
N ARG A 90 18.01 -27.41 9.21
CA ARG A 90 16.62 -27.05 9.53
C ARG A 90 15.85 -28.28 10.01
N ARG A 91 14.91 -28.03 10.94
CA ARG A 91 14.04 -29.08 11.46
C ARG A 91 12.58 -28.64 11.33
N PRO A 92 11.64 -29.59 11.11
CA PRO A 92 10.22 -29.27 11.05
C PRO A 92 9.74 -28.64 12.37
N TRP A 93 8.73 -27.79 12.29
CA TRP A 93 8.18 -27.09 13.45
C TRP A 93 7.77 -28.05 14.57
N HIS A 94 7.15 -29.18 14.23
CA HIS A 94 6.67 -30.13 15.21
C HIS A 94 7.81 -30.83 16.02
N GLU A 95 9.05 -30.80 15.53
CA GLU A 95 10.19 -31.34 16.24
C GLU A 95 10.80 -30.36 17.24
N VAL A 96 10.61 -29.04 17.03
CA VAL A 96 11.24 -28.01 17.84
C VAL A 96 10.26 -27.23 18.72
N ALA A 97 8.98 -27.22 18.37
CA ALA A 97 7.94 -26.57 19.17
C ALA A 97 7.52 -27.51 20.32
N THR A 98 7.83 -27.13 21.52
CA THR A 98 7.47 -27.90 22.74
C THR A 98 6.54 -27.06 23.62
#